data_daae099045dd4f1813bd797b3cf220a5
#
_entry.id   daae099045dd4f1813bd797b3cf220a5
#
_cell.length_a   1.000
_cell.length_b   1.000
_cell.length_c   1.000
_cell.angle_alpha   90.00
_cell.angle_beta   90.00
_cell.angle_gamma   90.00
#
_symmetry.space_group_name_H-M   'P 1'
#
loop_
_entity.id
_entity.type
_entity.pdbx_description
1 polymer ?
#
loop_
_entity_poly.entity_id
_entity_poly.type
_entity_poly.pdbx_seq_one_letter_code
_entity_poly.pdbx_strand_id
1 'polypeptide(L)'
;MSIIQTYHTIVERLKQIVSSERITRIRTMAWLQSGMLHSRSVHLNRIASKIPGKAKKLSRVRQLERFVDNPHVRVREWYHPVAAGLLKDAAATGCVLRLIIDGSKVGNGHQLLLVSLAYRRRALPIAWTWVRCRRGHSTGPKQCALLAYIHGLVPSDAAVVVIGDSEFSPLQAVLASWNWCYVLRQKGNHLLRLAQDQLWQRCDTLLT
;
A
#
# COMPACT_ATOMS: atom_id res chain seq x y z
N MET A 1 25.73 -5.73 8.86
CA MET A 1 25.87 -4.34 8.39
C MET A 1 25.67 -3.40 9.57
N SER A 2 26.56 -2.42 9.81
CA SER A 2 26.39 -1.44 10.88
C SER A 2 25.24 -0.47 10.57
N ILE A 3 24.68 0.17 11.61
CA ILE A 3 23.62 1.17 11.38
C ILE A 3 24.08 2.34 10.51
N ILE A 4 25.35 2.71 10.59
CA ILE A 4 25.93 3.78 9.77
C ILE A 4 25.99 3.36 8.30
N GLN A 5 26.40 2.14 8.00
CA GLN A 5 26.39 1.61 6.64
C GLN A 5 24.96 1.54 6.09
N THR A 6 24.00 1.02 6.90
CA THR A 6 22.58 1.01 6.53
C THR A 6 22.08 2.41 6.21
N TYR A 7 22.40 3.40 7.05
CA TYR A 7 22.02 4.79 6.85
C TYR A 7 22.56 5.35 5.54
N HIS A 8 23.85 5.18 5.23
CA HIS A 8 24.42 5.69 3.99
C HIS A 8 23.80 5.04 2.75
N THR A 9 23.59 3.72 2.78
CA THR A 9 22.92 2.99 1.70
C THR A 9 21.50 3.54 1.47
N ILE A 10 20.74 3.79 2.54
CA ILE A 10 19.38 4.34 2.43
C ILE A 10 19.41 5.78 1.92
N VAL A 11 20.34 6.63 2.39
CA VAL A 11 20.47 8.01 1.90
C VAL A 11 20.69 8.02 0.37
N GLU A 12 21.62 7.22 -0.13
CA GLU A 12 21.91 7.19 -1.57
C GLU A 12 20.71 6.68 -2.38
N ARG A 13 20.00 5.67 -1.89
CA ARG A 13 18.77 5.19 -2.51
C ARG A 13 17.65 6.24 -2.50
N LEU A 14 17.43 6.91 -1.39
CA LEU A 14 16.40 7.97 -1.28
C LEU A 14 16.71 9.16 -2.20
N LYS A 15 17.98 9.56 -2.37
CA LYS A 15 18.37 10.60 -3.33
C LYS A 15 17.99 10.25 -4.76
N GLN A 16 18.09 8.97 -5.14
CA GLN A 16 17.69 8.49 -6.47
C GLN A 16 16.16 8.47 -6.64
N ILE A 17 15.45 8.09 -5.59
CA ILE A 17 13.98 7.90 -5.61
C ILE A 17 13.24 9.23 -5.50
N VAL A 18 13.68 10.13 -4.61
CA VAL A 18 13.04 11.43 -4.32
C VAL A 18 14.03 12.58 -4.53
N SER A 19 14.55 12.70 -5.76
CA SER A 19 15.66 13.61 -6.11
C SER A 19 15.37 15.09 -5.86
N SER A 20 14.11 15.51 -5.87
CA SER A 20 13.68 16.90 -5.61
C SER A 20 13.52 17.23 -4.12
N GLU A 21 13.65 16.23 -3.22
CA GLU A 21 13.39 16.45 -1.82
C GLU A 21 14.61 17.06 -1.08
N ARG A 22 14.34 17.82 -0.02
CA ARG A 22 15.40 18.43 0.78
C ARG A 22 16.28 17.40 1.45
N ILE A 23 17.60 17.54 1.34
CA ILE A 23 18.59 16.61 1.91
C ILE A 23 18.42 16.37 3.41
N THR A 24 17.95 17.37 4.15
CA THR A 24 17.67 17.25 5.59
C THR A 24 16.54 16.26 5.87
N ARG A 25 15.49 16.25 5.04
CA ARG A 25 14.37 15.30 5.15
C ARG A 25 14.81 13.91 4.72
N ILE A 26 15.56 13.79 3.62
CA ILE A 26 16.16 12.51 3.16
C ILE A 26 17.00 11.88 4.30
N ARG A 27 17.88 12.67 4.93
CA ARG A 27 18.71 12.19 6.04
C ARG A 27 17.87 11.76 7.25
N THR A 28 16.81 12.49 7.59
CA THR A 28 15.96 12.13 8.72
C THR A 28 15.15 10.86 8.42
N MET A 29 14.61 10.71 7.19
CA MET A 29 13.96 9.49 6.75
C MET A 29 14.93 8.30 6.79
N ALA A 30 16.17 8.48 6.34
CA ALA A 30 17.19 7.43 6.39
C ALA A 30 17.51 7.00 7.83
N TRP A 31 17.59 7.93 8.78
CA TRP A 31 17.75 7.60 10.21
C TRP A 31 16.52 6.88 10.76
N LEU A 32 15.31 7.31 10.40
CA LEU A 32 14.08 6.64 10.79
C LEU A 32 14.08 5.17 10.32
N GLN A 33 14.33 4.94 9.03
CA GLN A 33 14.36 3.59 8.45
C GLN A 33 15.49 2.73 9.02
N SER A 34 16.72 3.26 9.12
CA SER A 34 17.85 2.54 9.71
C SER A 34 17.58 2.16 11.16
N GLY A 35 17.03 3.10 11.95
CA GLY A 35 16.66 2.85 13.33
C GLY A 35 15.54 1.82 13.47
N MET A 36 14.55 1.81 12.58
CA MET A 36 13.49 0.77 12.54
C MET A 36 14.09 -0.61 12.27
N LEU A 37 14.94 -0.74 11.27
CA LEU A 37 15.61 -2.00 10.93
C LEU A 37 16.45 -2.55 12.11
N HIS A 38 17.26 -1.70 12.73
CA HIS A 38 18.17 -2.11 13.82
C HIS A 38 17.49 -2.27 15.18
N SER A 39 16.37 -1.59 15.42
CA SER A 39 15.58 -1.76 16.65
C SER A 39 14.48 -2.82 16.52
N ARG A 40 14.18 -3.26 15.29
CA ARG A 40 13.01 -4.10 14.95
C ARG A 40 11.72 -3.56 15.55
N SER A 41 11.56 -2.23 15.51
CA SER A 41 10.44 -1.54 16.17
C SER A 41 10.08 -0.26 15.43
N VAL A 42 8.80 0.08 15.44
CA VAL A 42 8.26 1.37 14.94
C VAL A 42 8.17 2.43 16.04
N HIS A 43 8.48 2.09 17.30
CA HIS A 43 8.46 3.04 18.40
C HIS A 43 9.63 4.03 18.32
N LEU A 44 9.34 5.32 18.22
CA LEU A 44 10.35 6.38 18.05
C LEU A 44 11.42 6.37 19.14
N ASN A 45 11.07 6.03 20.39
CA ASN A 45 12.01 5.87 21.48
C ASN A 45 13.04 4.75 21.25
N ARG A 46 12.62 3.62 20.65
CA ARG A 46 13.51 2.51 20.31
C ARG A 46 14.37 2.83 19.10
N ILE A 47 13.77 3.49 18.09
CA ILE A 47 14.47 3.98 16.90
C ILE A 47 15.57 4.97 17.32
N ALA A 48 15.21 6.00 18.09
CA ALA A 48 16.14 7.03 18.56
C ALA A 48 17.34 6.48 19.37
N SER A 49 17.13 5.37 20.11
CA SER A 49 18.22 4.72 20.87
C SER A 49 19.27 4.06 19.97
N LYS A 50 18.96 3.79 18.71
CA LYS A 50 19.89 3.19 17.75
C LYS A 50 20.66 4.22 16.93
N ILE A 51 20.21 5.47 16.88
CA ILE A 51 20.86 6.54 16.12
C ILE A 51 22.15 6.99 16.87
N PRO A 52 23.34 6.90 16.27
CA PRO A 52 24.59 7.28 16.91
C PRO A 52 24.76 8.80 17.02
N GLY A 53 25.72 9.25 17.82
CA GLY A 53 26.12 10.66 17.96
C GLY A 53 25.90 11.23 19.36
N LYS A 54 26.31 12.50 19.56
CA LYS A 54 26.35 13.16 20.88
C LYS A 54 25.00 13.68 21.39
N ALA A 55 23.98 13.79 20.51
CA ALA A 55 22.66 14.32 20.88
C ALA A 55 21.94 13.42 21.89
N LYS A 56 21.28 14.02 22.86
CA LYS A 56 20.46 13.30 23.85
C LYS A 56 19.34 12.53 23.16
N LYS A 57 19.02 11.32 23.66
CA LYS A 57 17.97 10.46 23.11
C LYS A 57 16.64 11.20 22.93
N LEU A 58 16.20 11.99 23.91
CA LEU A 58 14.95 12.76 23.84
C LEU A 58 14.96 13.79 22.71
N SER A 59 16.09 14.42 22.44
CA SER A 59 16.22 15.37 21.30
C SER A 59 16.04 14.65 19.95
N ARG A 60 16.54 13.42 19.84
CA ARG A 60 16.35 12.59 18.63
C ARG A 60 14.90 12.14 18.48
N VAL A 61 14.24 11.75 19.57
CA VAL A 61 12.79 11.43 19.54
C VAL A 61 12.01 12.62 19.00
N ARG A 62 12.21 13.82 19.59
CA ARG A 62 11.55 15.05 19.12
C ARG A 62 11.86 15.42 17.67
N GLN A 63 13.07 15.12 17.20
CA GLN A 63 13.42 15.29 15.78
C GLN A 63 12.61 14.37 14.88
N LEU A 64 12.49 13.10 15.25
CA LEU A 64 11.71 12.10 14.51
C LEU A 64 10.20 12.43 14.56
N GLU A 65 9.68 12.84 15.71
CA GLU A 65 8.28 13.31 15.86
C GLU A 65 7.99 14.47 14.91
N ARG A 66 8.80 15.54 14.95
CA ARG A 66 8.66 16.67 14.04
C ARG A 66 8.75 16.29 12.56
N PHE A 67 9.51 15.25 12.23
CA PHE A 67 9.60 14.75 10.87
C PHE A 67 8.33 14.01 10.44
N VAL A 68 7.81 13.15 11.31
CA VAL A 68 6.57 12.38 11.04
C VAL A 68 5.36 13.32 10.93
N ASP A 69 5.31 14.37 11.75
CA ASP A 69 4.23 15.36 11.77
C ASP A 69 4.41 16.48 10.72
N ASN A 70 5.47 16.42 9.91
CA ASN A 70 5.77 17.46 8.96
C ASN A 70 4.82 17.40 7.74
N PRO A 71 3.95 18.40 7.50
CA PRO A 71 2.98 18.40 6.40
C PRO A 71 3.62 18.41 5.00
N HIS A 72 4.90 18.78 4.91
CA HIS A 72 5.66 18.70 3.66
C HIS A 72 6.23 17.29 3.38
N VAL A 73 6.14 16.35 4.32
CA VAL A 73 6.50 14.94 4.10
C VAL A 73 5.26 14.18 3.67
N ARG A 74 4.95 14.25 2.39
CA ARG A 74 3.76 13.60 1.83
C ARG A 74 4.08 12.16 1.50
N VAL A 75 3.58 11.24 2.31
CA VAL A 75 3.87 9.79 2.20
C VAL A 75 3.62 9.26 0.79
N ARG A 76 2.54 9.67 0.14
CA ARG A 76 2.21 9.24 -1.23
C ARG A 76 3.27 9.70 -2.24
N GLU A 77 3.76 10.93 -2.15
CA GLU A 77 4.81 11.44 -3.05
C GLU A 77 6.13 10.69 -2.87
N TRP A 78 6.49 10.39 -1.62
CA TRP A 78 7.70 9.62 -1.31
C TRP A 78 7.60 8.16 -1.74
N TYR A 79 6.41 7.57 -1.68
CA TYR A 79 6.20 6.15 -1.98
C TYR A 79 5.85 5.89 -3.44
N HIS A 80 5.32 6.90 -4.16
CA HIS A 80 4.93 6.79 -5.57
C HIS A 80 6.02 6.16 -6.48
N PRO A 81 7.27 6.65 -6.48
CA PRO A 81 8.30 6.05 -7.34
C PRO A 81 8.68 4.62 -6.93
N VAL A 82 8.55 4.28 -5.65
CA VAL A 82 8.75 2.90 -5.17
C VAL A 82 7.65 1.99 -5.69
N ALA A 83 6.39 2.41 -5.55
CA ALA A 83 5.23 1.66 -6.03
C ALA A 83 5.27 1.46 -7.55
N ALA A 84 5.56 2.53 -8.31
CA ALA A 84 5.70 2.48 -9.76
C ALA A 84 6.84 1.53 -10.18
N GLY A 85 8.00 1.60 -9.52
CA GLY A 85 9.12 0.69 -9.77
C GLY A 85 8.75 -0.77 -9.51
N LEU A 86 8.11 -1.07 -8.38
CA LEU A 86 7.67 -2.44 -8.06
C LEU A 86 6.71 -3.01 -9.11
N LEU A 87 5.74 -2.20 -9.57
CA LEU A 87 4.79 -2.63 -10.60
C LEU A 87 5.47 -2.82 -11.94
N LYS A 88 6.36 -1.89 -12.34
CA LYS A 88 7.14 -1.99 -13.57
C LYS A 88 8.03 -3.23 -13.58
N ASP A 89 8.79 -3.47 -12.51
CA ASP A 89 9.68 -4.62 -12.40
C ASP A 89 8.90 -5.95 -12.42
N ALA A 90 7.73 -5.99 -11.77
CA ALA A 90 6.88 -7.16 -11.79
C ALA A 90 6.26 -7.39 -13.18
N ALA A 91 5.80 -6.35 -13.87
CA ALA A 91 5.28 -6.46 -15.23
C ALA A 91 6.33 -6.93 -16.22
N ALA A 92 7.57 -6.44 -16.10
CA ALA A 92 8.70 -6.82 -16.97
C ALA A 92 9.01 -8.32 -16.96
N THR A 93 8.52 -9.08 -15.97
CA THR A 93 8.64 -10.55 -15.95
C THR A 93 7.70 -11.26 -16.91
N GLY A 94 6.78 -10.54 -17.58
CA GLY A 94 5.73 -11.12 -18.43
C GLY A 94 4.61 -11.84 -17.66
N CYS A 95 4.65 -11.79 -16.32
CA CYS A 95 3.63 -12.43 -15.47
C CYS A 95 2.46 -11.49 -15.21
N VAL A 96 1.29 -12.08 -14.99
CA VAL A 96 0.09 -11.35 -14.56
C VAL A 96 0.32 -10.68 -13.21
N LEU A 97 0.09 -9.37 -13.11
CA LEU A 97 0.11 -8.62 -11.86
C LEU A 97 -1.10 -8.99 -11.00
N ARG A 98 -0.86 -9.63 -9.87
CA ARG A 98 -1.90 -9.99 -8.91
C ARG A 98 -1.96 -8.92 -7.83
N LEU A 99 -3.00 -8.09 -7.86
CA LEU A 99 -3.24 -7.03 -6.88
C LEU A 99 -4.27 -7.52 -5.86
N ILE A 100 -3.92 -7.45 -4.58
CA ILE A 100 -4.80 -7.83 -3.47
C ILE A 100 -5.33 -6.55 -2.85
N ILE A 101 -6.67 -6.38 -2.81
CA ILE A 101 -7.31 -5.30 -2.09
C ILE A 101 -7.91 -5.83 -0.79
N ASP A 102 -7.61 -5.15 0.31
CA ASP A 102 -8.07 -5.57 1.65
C ASP A 102 -8.31 -4.35 2.55
N GLY A 103 -9.23 -4.51 3.49
CA GLY A 103 -9.58 -3.51 4.50
C GLY A 103 -9.27 -3.99 5.91
N SER A 104 -8.28 -3.40 6.57
CA SER A 104 -7.89 -3.75 7.93
C SER A 104 -8.37 -2.71 8.94
N LYS A 105 -9.06 -3.14 10.00
CA LYS A 105 -9.46 -2.25 11.11
C LYS A 105 -8.24 -1.81 11.90
N VAL A 106 -8.13 -0.50 12.17
CA VAL A 106 -7.05 0.09 12.95
C VAL A 106 -7.64 1.01 14.02
N GLY A 107 -7.55 0.57 15.27
CA GLY A 107 -8.13 1.32 16.39
C GLY A 107 -9.66 1.49 16.29
N ASN A 108 -10.18 2.47 17.02
CA ASN A 108 -11.60 2.73 17.08
C ASN A 108 -12.06 3.65 15.93
N GLY A 109 -12.88 3.13 15.02
CA GLY A 109 -13.53 3.91 13.96
C GLY A 109 -12.65 4.23 12.73
N HIS A 110 -11.47 3.61 12.61
CA HIS A 110 -10.62 3.75 11.43
C HIS A 110 -10.40 2.39 10.74
N GLN A 111 -10.32 2.44 9.43
CA GLN A 111 -9.93 1.32 8.59
C GLN A 111 -8.81 1.76 7.65
N LEU A 112 -7.81 0.92 7.49
CA LEU A 112 -6.80 1.06 6.46
C LEU A 112 -7.26 0.26 5.25
N LEU A 113 -7.60 0.94 4.15
CA LEU A 113 -7.82 0.31 2.86
C LEU A 113 -6.47 0.23 2.15
N LEU A 114 -6.05 -0.98 1.80
CA LEU A 114 -4.74 -1.28 1.26
C LEU A 114 -4.86 -2.06 -0.05
N VAL A 115 -4.05 -1.70 -1.05
CA VAL A 115 -3.81 -2.54 -2.22
C VAL A 115 -2.35 -2.95 -2.23
N SER A 116 -2.12 -4.24 -2.40
CA SER A 116 -0.80 -4.87 -2.38
C SER A 116 -0.55 -5.68 -3.64
N LEU A 117 0.69 -5.74 -4.09
CA LEU A 117 1.15 -6.66 -5.12
C LEU A 117 1.50 -8.01 -4.47
N ALA A 118 0.91 -9.10 -4.96
CA ALA A 118 1.29 -10.45 -4.55
C ALA A 118 2.66 -10.81 -5.15
N TYR A 119 3.65 -11.05 -4.30
CA TYR A 119 5.01 -11.36 -4.72
C TYR A 119 5.65 -12.40 -3.80
N ARG A 120 6.06 -13.54 -4.36
CA ARG A 120 6.79 -14.62 -3.64
C ARG A 120 6.20 -14.94 -2.25
N ARG A 121 4.90 -15.23 -2.16
CA ARG A 121 4.16 -15.53 -0.92
C ARG A 121 4.07 -14.34 0.06
N ARG A 122 4.26 -13.11 -0.40
CA ARG A 122 4.11 -11.87 0.37
C ARG A 122 3.17 -10.91 -0.36
N ALA A 123 2.55 -10.03 0.38
CA ALA A 123 1.81 -8.89 -0.13
C ALA A 123 2.67 -7.64 0.06
N LEU A 124 3.17 -7.06 -1.04
CA LEU A 124 3.93 -5.82 -1.02
C LEU A 124 2.96 -4.65 -1.13
N PRO A 125 2.87 -3.75 -0.15
CA PRO A 125 2.00 -2.58 -0.22
C PRO A 125 2.32 -1.74 -1.46
N ILE A 126 1.29 -1.37 -2.23
CA ILE A 126 1.41 -0.47 -3.38
C ILE A 126 0.78 0.88 -3.08
N ALA A 127 -0.44 0.87 -2.55
CA ALA A 127 -1.12 2.09 -2.15
C ALA A 127 -2.10 1.82 -1.02
N TRP A 128 -2.35 2.86 -0.21
CA TRP A 128 -3.31 2.77 0.89
C TRP A 128 -4.00 4.10 1.14
N THR A 129 -5.13 4.05 1.82
CA THR A 129 -5.84 5.22 2.32
C THR A 129 -6.55 4.92 3.64
N TRP A 130 -6.71 5.95 4.46
CA TRP A 130 -7.46 5.87 5.70
C TRP A 130 -8.94 6.13 5.45
N VAL A 131 -9.78 5.28 6.01
CA VAL A 131 -11.23 5.40 5.94
C VAL A 131 -11.76 5.55 7.36
N ARG A 132 -12.52 6.62 7.61
CA ARG A 132 -13.34 6.73 8.82
C ARG A 132 -14.67 6.05 8.54
N CYS A 133 -14.98 4.99 9.26
CA CYS A 133 -16.27 4.31 9.13
C CYS A 133 -16.67 3.63 10.44
N ARG A 134 -17.88 3.90 10.91
CA ARG A 134 -18.43 3.28 12.14
C ARG A 134 -18.62 1.76 11.99
N ARG A 135 -18.85 1.26 10.77
CA ARG A 135 -19.17 -0.17 10.49
C ARG A 135 -17.99 -0.97 9.93
N GLY A 136 -16.80 -0.36 9.79
CA GLY A 136 -15.60 -1.08 9.36
C GLY A 136 -15.58 -1.49 7.88
N HIS A 137 -16.39 -0.83 7.02
CA HIS A 137 -16.38 -1.04 5.57
C HIS A 137 -15.99 0.25 4.86
N SER A 138 -15.20 0.11 3.81
CA SER A 138 -14.88 1.22 2.92
C SER A 138 -16.02 1.47 1.93
N THR A 139 -16.11 2.68 1.40
CA THR A 139 -17.15 3.01 0.41
C THR A 139 -16.63 2.77 -1.01
N GLY A 140 -17.52 2.37 -1.93
CA GLY A 140 -17.18 2.18 -3.35
C GLY A 140 -16.39 3.33 -3.96
N PRO A 141 -16.77 4.62 -3.79
CA PRO A 141 -15.98 5.74 -4.30
C PRO A 141 -14.54 5.80 -3.79
N LYS A 142 -14.29 5.46 -2.53
CA LYS A 142 -12.92 5.42 -1.98
C LYS A 142 -12.11 4.25 -2.51
N GLN A 143 -12.75 3.10 -2.68
CA GLN A 143 -12.16 1.92 -3.32
C GLN A 143 -11.77 2.24 -4.77
N CYS A 144 -12.68 2.81 -5.55
CA CYS A 144 -12.44 3.24 -6.93
C CYS A 144 -11.32 4.28 -7.02
N ALA A 145 -11.30 5.29 -6.16
CA ALA A 145 -10.26 6.32 -6.16
C ALA A 145 -8.86 5.75 -5.86
N LEU A 146 -8.77 4.77 -4.95
CA LEU A 146 -7.50 4.10 -4.64
C LEU A 146 -7.02 3.26 -5.83
N LEU A 147 -7.92 2.49 -6.46
CA LEU A 147 -7.60 1.68 -7.64
C LEU A 147 -7.30 2.54 -8.87
N ALA A 148 -8.00 3.66 -9.08
CA ALA A 148 -7.70 4.59 -10.17
C ALA A 148 -6.28 5.18 -10.05
N TYR A 149 -5.84 5.50 -8.83
CA TYR A 149 -4.45 5.89 -8.60
C TYR A 149 -3.47 4.79 -9.01
N ILE A 150 -3.76 3.52 -8.69
CA ILE A 150 -2.89 2.39 -9.05
C ILE A 150 -2.95 2.12 -10.56
N HIS A 151 -4.12 2.25 -11.18
CA HIS A 151 -4.28 2.12 -12.62
C HIS A 151 -3.33 3.06 -13.38
N GLY A 152 -3.16 4.30 -12.90
CA GLY A 152 -2.18 5.24 -13.44
C GLY A 152 -0.70 4.87 -13.20
N LEU A 153 -0.39 3.87 -12.35
CA LEU A 153 0.97 3.38 -12.09
C LEU A 153 1.30 2.09 -12.85
N VAL A 154 0.27 1.32 -13.21
CA VAL A 154 0.43 0.04 -13.91
C VAL A 154 0.84 0.30 -15.36
N PRO A 155 1.88 -0.38 -15.89
CA PRO A 155 2.20 -0.32 -17.31
C PRO A 155 0.99 -0.71 -18.18
N SER A 156 0.78 0.01 -19.28
CA SER A 156 -0.41 -0.12 -20.14
C SER A 156 -0.59 -1.50 -20.78
N ASP A 157 0.51 -2.23 -20.95
CA ASP A 157 0.58 -3.57 -21.54
C ASP A 157 0.50 -4.71 -20.51
N ALA A 158 0.47 -4.36 -19.22
CA ALA A 158 0.47 -5.36 -18.15
C ALA A 158 -0.91 -6.00 -17.96
N ALA A 159 -0.95 -7.32 -17.97
CA ALA A 159 -2.13 -8.08 -17.55
C ALA A 159 -2.30 -7.98 -16.03
N VAL A 160 -3.52 -7.64 -15.57
CA VAL A 160 -3.81 -7.44 -14.15
C VAL A 160 -4.98 -8.30 -13.70
N VAL A 161 -4.85 -8.87 -12.51
CA VAL A 161 -5.95 -9.52 -11.78
C VAL A 161 -6.07 -8.88 -10.39
N VAL A 162 -7.26 -8.39 -10.05
CA VAL A 162 -7.57 -7.86 -8.71
C VAL A 162 -8.25 -8.95 -7.88
N ILE A 163 -7.75 -9.18 -6.68
CA ILE A 163 -8.24 -10.20 -5.74
C ILE A 163 -8.76 -9.49 -4.49
N GLY A 164 -9.97 -9.80 -4.07
CA GLY A 164 -10.58 -9.19 -2.87
C GLY A 164 -11.72 -10.01 -2.31
N ASP A 165 -12.25 -9.57 -1.19
CA ASP A 165 -13.44 -10.17 -0.60
C ASP A 165 -14.75 -9.58 -1.16
N SER A 166 -15.89 -9.96 -0.58
CA SER A 166 -17.21 -9.54 -1.03
C SER A 166 -17.50 -8.04 -0.83
N GLU A 167 -16.73 -7.32 -0.01
CA GLU A 167 -16.83 -5.88 0.17
C GLU A 167 -16.52 -5.13 -1.13
N PHE A 168 -15.67 -5.73 -1.98
CA PHE A 168 -15.17 -5.11 -3.20
C PHE A 168 -15.98 -5.41 -4.46
N SER A 169 -17.13 -6.10 -4.33
CA SER A 169 -18.03 -6.36 -5.47
C SER A 169 -18.42 -5.11 -6.28
N PRO A 170 -18.59 -3.90 -5.70
CA PRO A 170 -18.89 -2.70 -6.48
C PRO A 170 -17.80 -2.28 -7.47
N LEU A 171 -16.59 -2.86 -7.39
CA LEU A 171 -15.49 -2.54 -8.29
C LEU A 171 -15.58 -3.20 -9.67
N GLN A 172 -16.44 -4.21 -9.83
CA GLN A 172 -16.52 -5.03 -11.04
C GLN A 172 -16.65 -4.19 -12.32
N ALA A 173 -17.56 -3.22 -12.35
CA ALA A 173 -17.78 -2.38 -13.53
C ALA A 173 -16.54 -1.55 -13.91
N VAL A 174 -15.85 -0.96 -12.93
CA VAL A 174 -14.65 -0.16 -13.19
C VAL A 174 -13.47 -1.03 -13.61
N LEU A 175 -13.31 -2.22 -13.01
CA LEU A 175 -12.25 -3.16 -13.40
C LEU A 175 -12.45 -3.65 -14.83
N ALA A 176 -13.69 -3.99 -15.20
CA ALA A 176 -14.05 -4.37 -16.57
C ALA A 176 -13.78 -3.24 -17.57
N SER A 177 -14.07 -1.97 -17.23
CA SER A 177 -13.78 -0.83 -18.09
C SER A 177 -12.27 -0.62 -18.36
N TRP A 178 -11.41 -1.09 -17.49
CA TRP A 178 -9.95 -1.07 -17.66
C TRP A 178 -9.40 -2.35 -18.29
N ASN A 179 -10.27 -3.29 -18.65
CA ASN A 179 -9.87 -4.63 -19.13
C ASN A 179 -9.01 -5.40 -18.09
N TRP A 180 -9.26 -5.17 -16.80
CA TRP A 180 -8.63 -5.90 -15.72
C TRP A 180 -9.50 -7.07 -15.30
N CYS A 181 -8.90 -8.25 -15.14
CA CYS A 181 -9.55 -9.40 -14.55
C CYS A 181 -9.72 -9.22 -13.04
N TYR A 182 -10.65 -9.95 -12.45
CA TYR A 182 -10.84 -9.94 -10.99
C TYR A 182 -11.30 -11.29 -10.45
N VAL A 183 -10.95 -11.56 -9.21
CA VAL A 183 -11.41 -12.67 -8.40
C VAL A 183 -11.92 -12.10 -7.08
N LEU A 184 -13.22 -11.90 -6.98
CA LEU A 184 -13.87 -11.32 -5.80
C LEU A 184 -14.74 -12.39 -5.12
N ARG A 185 -14.43 -12.67 -3.85
CA ARG A 185 -15.25 -13.56 -3.05
C ARG A 185 -16.70 -13.06 -3.01
N GLN A 186 -17.65 -13.97 -3.12
CA GLN A 186 -19.06 -13.64 -2.98
C GLN A 186 -19.66 -14.28 -1.72
N LYS A 187 -20.71 -13.66 -1.16
CA LYS A 187 -21.52 -14.28 -0.12
C LYS A 187 -22.55 -15.20 -0.76
N GLY A 188 -22.89 -16.30 -0.12
CA GLY A 188 -23.85 -17.28 -0.65
C GLY A 188 -25.20 -16.66 -1.05
N ASN A 189 -25.66 -15.63 -0.32
CA ASN A 189 -26.91 -14.94 -0.59
C ASN A 189 -26.82 -13.86 -1.70
N HIS A 190 -25.66 -13.63 -2.29
CA HIS A 190 -25.53 -12.73 -3.43
C HIS A 190 -26.18 -13.37 -4.67
N LEU A 191 -26.80 -12.52 -5.49
CA LEU A 191 -27.36 -12.96 -6.77
C LEU A 191 -26.31 -12.82 -7.86
N LEU A 192 -26.15 -13.84 -8.64
CA LEU A 192 -25.31 -13.88 -9.84
C LEU A 192 -26.16 -14.27 -11.06
N ARG A 193 -25.70 -13.83 -12.22
CA ARG A 193 -26.26 -14.20 -13.50
C ARG A 193 -25.09 -14.60 -14.42
N LEU A 194 -25.07 -15.84 -14.86
CA LEU A 194 -23.95 -16.39 -15.64
C LEU A 194 -23.96 -15.89 -17.10
N ALA A 195 -25.15 -15.55 -17.64
CA ALA A 195 -25.30 -14.95 -18.95
C ALA A 195 -26.41 -13.89 -18.91
N GLN A 196 -26.43 -12.97 -19.88
CA GLN A 196 -27.37 -11.84 -19.89
C GLN A 196 -28.85 -12.27 -19.99
N ASP A 197 -29.10 -13.40 -20.63
CA ASP A 197 -30.41 -14.00 -20.88
C ASP A 197 -30.88 -14.91 -19.75
N GLN A 198 -30.03 -15.19 -18.75
CA GLN A 198 -30.37 -16.08 -17.63
C GLN A 198 -30.98 -15.32 -16.45
N LEU A 199 -31.74 -16.05 -15.63
CA LEU A 199 -32.29 -15.53 -14.37
C LEU A 199 -31.17 -15.34 -13.32
N TRP A 200 -31.39 -14.36 -12.46
CA TRP A 200 -30.56 -14.14 -11.29
C TRP A 200 -30.70 -15.30 -10.31
N GLN A 201 -29.60 -15.92 -9.93
CA GLN A 201 -29.53 -17.04 -9.00
C GLN A 201 -28.63 -16.72 -7.83
N ARG A 202 -28.90 -17.31 -6.68
CA ARG A 202 -28.04 -17.17 -5.49
C ARG A 202 -26.73 -17.92 -5.70
N CYS A 203 -25.62 -17.37 -5.19
CA CYS A 203 -24.31 -18.01 -5.29
C CYS A 203 -24.29 -19.39 -4.65
N ASP A 204 -24.99 -19.60 -3.53
CA ASP A 204 -25.04 -20.88 -2.81
C ASP A 204 -25.79 -21.98 -3.58
N THR A 205 -26.69 -21.63 -4.49
CA THR A 205 -27.41 -22.59 -5.35
C THR A 205 -26.61 -22.98 -6.62
N LEU A 206 -25.54 -22.27 -6.95
CA LEU A 206 -24.69 -22.55 -8.10
C LEU A 206 -23.51 -23.49 -7.78
N LEU A 207 -23.31 -23.82 -6.49
CA LEU A 207 -22.20 -24.65 -6.00
C LEU A 207 -22.62 -26.10 -5.69
N THR A 208 -23.87 -26.44 -5.95
CA THR A 208 -24.42 -27.81 -5.89
C THR A 208 -24.38 -28.45 -7.27
#